data_6b55cdd2ff20d5fdf26418c64661642f
#
_entry.id   6b55cdd2ff20d5fdf26418c64661642f
#
_cell.length_a   1.000
_cell.length_b   1.000
_cell.length_c   1.000
_cell.angle_alpha   90.00
_cell.angle_beta   90.00
_cell.angle_gamma   90.00
#
_symmetry.space_group_name_H-M   'P 1'
#
loop_
_entity.id
_entity.type
_entity.pdbx_description
1 polymer ?
#
loop_
_entity_poly.entity_id
_entity_poly.type
_entity_poly.pdbx_seq_one_letter_code
_entity_poly.pdbx_strand_id
1 'polypeptide(L)'
;MSFNSIENATRYSTELDKLFAQKSATGFFADNALAAKFVGAKTVIIPDVDFQGLADYDRDTGFTKGAITVANTSYTMSMDRARSLQIDREDMSETGIANLAGKILGEYVRTKVVPECDAYVISKLAGLAATRSNLVNGNKTKPYEALCKLINEVQSVVGYDEELVAFVDSYMYAALQNSNEISRMITVSDFKQGDITLKVKSINGVAIIPVVSERMKTAYTFNAANAGGFTPQTNAREVYMLVCPKSGAHLVKKTEKMRIFTPEQNIDADAYKFDYRIYYDVFVNKSGLDAVWAWLSPAITISSDLTDKSVTAGSISGSLSVTATSSGTLTYQWYSCKDANKGSAVKIANETSNSLTIPTTLTKGTY
;
A
#
# COMPACT_ATOMS: atom_id res chain seq x y z
N MET A 1 9.66 19.01 -40.86
CA MET A 1 9.66 17.56 -40.56
C MET A 1 8.65 17.32 -39.44
N SER A 2 7.55 16.65 -39.74
CA SER A 2 6.54 16.32 -38.73
C SER A 2 7.12 15.22 -37.85
N PHE A 3 7.46 15.51 -36.60
CA PHE A 3 7.82 14.50 -35.64
C PHE A 3 6.57 13.69 -35.31
N ASN A 4 6.62 12.37 -35.50
CA ASN A 4 5.59 11.42 -35.12
C ASN A 4 5.44 11.39 -33.59
N SER A 5 4.71 12.34 -33.03
CA SER A 5 4.48 12.47 -31.57
C SER A 5 3.75 11.25 -30.98
N ILE A 6 2.96 10.55 -31.81
CA ILE A 6 2.18 9.38 -31.39
C ILE A 6 3.09 8.15 -31.20
N GLU A 7 4.07 7.94 -32.08
CA GLU A 7 4.96 6.78 -32.05
C GLU A 7 5.94 6.86 -30.85
N ASN A 8 6.44 8.06 -30.57
CA ASN A 8 7.26 8.31 -29.40
C ASN A 8 6.47 8.14 -28.08
N ALA A 9 5.26 8.67 -27.98
CA ALA A 9 4.43 8.51 -26.79
C ALA A 9 4.11 7.04 -26.49
N THR A 10 3.81 6.24 -27.52
CA THR A 10 3.55 4.80 -27.37
C THR A 10 4.80 4.03 -26.94
N ARG A 11 5.95 4.34 -27.49
CA ARG A 11 7.24 3.72 -27.12
C ARG A 11 7.60 4.02 -25.66
N TYR A 12 7.47 5.28 -25.23
CA TYR A 12 7.74 5.67 -23.85
C TYR A 12 6.76 5.04 -22.86
N SER A 13 5.48 4.94 -23.21
CA SER A 13 4.48 4.28 -22.39
C SER A 13 4.84 2.81 -22.13
N THR A 14 5.28 2.08 -23.17
CA THR A 14 5.68 0.67 -23.05
C THR A 14 6.96 0.51 -22.19
N GLU A 15 7.92 1.41 -22.31
CA GLU A 15 9.14 1.38 -21.49
C GLU A 15 8.84 1.72 -20.02
N LEU A 16 7.93 2.66 -19.76
CA LEU A 16 7.50 3.01 -18.39
C LEU A 16 6.73 1.88 -17.73
N ASP A 17 5.89 1.18 -18.47
CA ASP A 17 5.16 0.00 -17.96
C ASP A 17 6.13 -1.11 -17.57
N LYS A 18 7.17 -1.35 -18.37
CA LYS A 18 8.27 -2.25 -18.02
C LYS A 18 8.98 -1.79 -16.74
N LEU A 19 9.28 -0.51 -16.62
CA LEU A 19 10.00 0.05 -15.49
C LEU A 19 9.15 0.01 -14.21
N PHE A 20 7.84 0.23 -14.34
CA PHE A 20 6.88 0.03 -13.26
C PHE A 20 6.88 -1.43 -12.80
N ALA A 21 6.70 -2.37 -13.72
CA ALA A 21 6.69 -3.79 -13.41
C ALA A 21 7.99 -4.26 -12.72
N GLN A 22 9.15 -3.71 -13.13
CA GLN A 22 10.45 -4.06 -12.55
C GLN A 22 10.67 -3.61 -11.12
N LYS A 23 10.06 -2.50 -10.70
CA LYS A 23 10.34 -1.84 -9.41
C LYS A 23 9.19 -1.92 -8.42
N SER A 24 7.99 -2.27 -8.90
CA SER A 24 6.81 -2.42 -8.06
C SER A 24 6.81 -3.76 -7.34
N ALA A 25 6.57 -3.74 -6.04
CA ALA A 25 6.37 -4.94 -5.26
C ALA A 25 5.03 -5.63 -5.59
N THR A 26 4.04 -4.87 -6.06
CA THR A 26 2.67 -5.33 -6.35
C THR A 26 2.37 -5.46 -7.84
N GLY A 27 3.34 -5.17 -8.70
CA GLY A 27 3.16 -5.12 -10.15
C GLY A 27 2.73 -6.45 -10.80
N PHE A 28 2.99 -7.59 -10.15
CA PHE A 28 2.56 -8.91 -10.63
C PHE A 28 1.04 -9.13 -10.53
N PHE A 29 0.31 -8.30 -9.77
CA PHE A 29 -1.15 -8.30 -9.78
C PHE A 29 -1.75 -7.63 -11.02
N ALA A 30 -0.93 -7.04 -11.90
CA ALA A 30 -1.41 -6.36 -13.09
C ALA A 30 -2.18 -7.32 -14.00
N ASP A 31 -3.46 -6.99 -14.23
CA ASP A 31 -4.37 -7.78 -15.07
C ASP A 31 -4.88 -6.93 -16.24
N ASN A 32 -4.20 -7.07 -17.36
CA ASN A 32 -4.54 -6.37 -18.59
C ASN A 32 -5.82 -6.92 -19.26
N ALA A 33 -6.20 -8.17 -18.96
CA ALA A 33 -7.41 -8.77 -19.51
C ALA A 33 -8.67 -8.17 -18.87
N LEU A 34 -8.62 -7.87 -17.57
CA LEU A 34 -9.68 -7.13 -16.87
C LEU A 34 -9.74 -5.66 -17.30
N ALA A 35 -8.63 -5.05 -17.63
CA ALA A 35 -8.58 -3.69 -18.15
C ALA A 35 -9.38 -3.51 -19.45
N ALA A 36 -9.54 -4.58 -20.25
CA ALA A 36 -10.32 -4.59 -21.47
C ALA A 36 -11.85 -4.73 -21.27
N LYS A 37 -12.30 -5.07 -20.06
CA LYS A 37 -13.72 -5.34 -19.73
C LYS A 37 -14.47 -4.17 -19.10
N PHE A 38 -14.03 -2.93 -19.32
CA PHE A 38 -14.71 -1.74 -18.76
C PHE A 38 -16.08 -1.52 -19.41
N VAL A 39 -17.09 -1.39 -18.55
CA VAL A 39 -18.43 -0.92 -18.91
C VAL A 39 -18.55 0.53 -18.47
N GLY A 40 -18.48 1.47 -19.44
CA GLY A 40 -18.49 2.90 -19.14
C GLY A 40 -17.16 3.48 -18.66
N ALA A 41 -17.21 4.65 -18.01
CA ALA A 41 -16.02 5.44 -17.72
C ALA A 41 -15.20 4.93 -16.53
N LYS A 42 -15.82 4.29 -15.53
CA LYS A 42 -15.19 4.00 -14.23
C LYS A 42 -15.45 2.60 -13.67
N THR A 43 -16.31 1.81 -14.29
CA THR A 43 -16.82 0.57 -13.69
C THR A 43 -16.34 -0.65 -14.47
N VAL A 44 -15.86 -1.65 -13.74
CA VAL A 44 -15.56 -3.00 -14.24
C VAL A 44 -16.60 -3.94 -13.65
N ILE A 45 -17.18 -4.81 -14.48
CA ILE A 45 -18.10 -5.84 -14.04
C ILE A 45 -17.36 -7.17 -14.08
N ILE A 46 -17.26 -7.81 -12.93
CA ILE A 46 -16.70 -9.16 -12.81
C ILE A 46 -17.85 -10.12 -12.51
N PRO A 47 -18.11 -11.11 -13.38
CA PRO A 47 -19.10 -12.15 -13.09
C PRO A 47 -18.58 -13.05 -11.98
N ASP A 48 -19.43 -13.29 -10.99
CA ASP A 48 -19.21 -14.24 -9.91
C ASP A 48 -20.22 -15.38 -10.09
N VAL A 49 -19.74 -16.63 -10.06
CA VAL A 49 -20.57 -17.81 -10.28
C VAL A 49 -20.54 -18.66 -9.01
N ASP A 50 -21.71 -18.88 -8.45
CA ASP A 50 -21.89 -19.71 -7.27
C ASP A 50 -22.66 -20.99 -7.64
N PHE A 51 -22.20 -22.13 -7.11
CA PHE A 51 -22.75 -23.44 -7.39
C PHE A 51 -23.26 -24.06 -6.10
N GLN A 52 -24.40 -24.75 -6.18
CA GLN A 52 -24.83 -25.62 -5.08
C GLN A 52 -23.95 -26.86 -5.03
N GLY A 53 -23.71 -27.35 -3.82
CA GLY A 53 -22.96 -28.58 -3.59
C GLY A 53 -23.68 -29.84 -4.12
N LEU A 54 -22.99 -30.97 -4.07
CA LEU A 54 -23.57 -32.27 -4.43
C LEU A 54 -24.70 -32.61 -3.45
N ALA A 55 -25.76 -33.21 -3.99
CA ALA A 55 -26.84 -33.80 -3.23
C ALA A 55 -26.88 -35.31 -3.47
N ASP A 56 -27.56 -36.02 -2.60
CA ASP A 56 -27.69 -37.48 -2.75
C ASP A 56 -28.44 -37.85 -4.03
N TYR A 57 -27.95 -38.87 -4.70
CA TYR A 57 -28.59 -39.44 -5.86
C TYR A 57 -29.65 -40.44 -5.43
N ASP A 58 -30.90 -40.25 -5.82
CA ASP A 58 -31.99 -41.16 -5.61
C ASP A 58 -32.14 -42.05 -6.87
N ARG A 59 -32.20 -43.36 -6.66
CA ARG A 59 -32.32 -44.35 -7.76
C ARG A 59 -33.67 -44.33 -8.45
N ASP A 60 -34.70 -43.86 -7.76
CA ASP A 60 -36.08 -43.82 -8.28
C ASP A 60 -36.40 -42.46 -8.95
N THR A 61 -35.88 -41.36 -8.41
CA THR A 61 -36.16 -40.01 -8.91
C THR A 61 -35.01 -39.38 -9.69
N GLY A 62 -33.80 -39.98 -9.63
CA GLY A 62 -32.62 -39.53 -10.40
C GLY A 62 -31.84 -38.39 -9.73
N PHE A 63 -31.35 -37.46 -10.55
CA PHE A 63 -30.51 -36.36 -10.09
C PHE A 63 -31.32 -35.24 -9.41
N THR A 64 -30.90 -34.82 -8.24
CA THR A 64 -31.42 -33.64 -7.57
C THR A 64 -30.99 -32.37 -8.36
N LYS A 65 -31.94 -31.53 -8.71
CA LYS A 65 -31.65 -30.28 -9.47
C LYS A 65 -30.98 -29.27 -8.58
N GLY A 66 -29.77 -28.83 -8.97
CA GLY A 66 -29.05 -27.74 -8.33
C GLY A 66 -29.27 -26.43 -9.06
N ALA A 67 -29.14 -25.32 -8.35
CA ALA A 67 -29.16 -23.98 -8.92
C ALA A 67 -27.73 -23.48 -9.17
N ILE A 68 -27.54 -22.78 -10.29
CA ILE A 68 -26.33 -21.98 -10.59
C ILE A 68 -26.74 -20.52 -10.46
N THR A 69 -26.07 -19.79 -9.58
CA THR A 69 -26.31 -18.35 -9.43
C THR A 69 -25.15 -17.58 -10.07
N VAL A 70 -25.47 -16.76 -11.07
CA VAL A 70 -24.50 -15.85 -11.67
C VAL A 70 -24.79 -14.43 -11.18
N ALA A 71 -23.91 -13.87 -10.39
CA ALA A 71 -23.99 -12.51 -9.90
C ALA A 71 -22.92 -11.64 -10.59
N ASN A 72 -23.31 -10.44 -11.03
CA ASN A 72 -22.37 -9.46 -11.57
C ASN A 72 -21.98 -8.46 -10.49
N THR A 73 -20.74 -8.50 -10.04
CA THR A 73 -20.21 -7.54 -9.08
C THR A 73 -19.57 -6.35 -9.79
N SER A 74 -20.06 -5.15 -9.49
CA SER A 74 -19.56 -3.90 -10.08
C SER A 74 -18.47 -3.31 -9.21
N TYR A 75 -17.29 -3.10 -9.77
CA TYR A 75 -16.17 -2.43 -9.12
C TYR A 75 -15.94 -1.06 -9.75
N THR A 76 -15.92 -0.02 -8.94
CA THR A 76 -15.68 1.37 -9.39
C THR A 76 -14.25 1.78 -9.04
N MET A 77 -13.51 2.24 -10.04
CA MET A 77 -12.16 2.75 -9.87
C MET A 77 -12.16 4.09 -9.16
N SER A 78 -11.21 4.27 -8.24
CA SER A 78 -11.10 5.47 -7.40
C SER A 78 -9.81 6.28 -7.60
N MET A 79 -8.71 5.67 -8.07
CA MET A 79 -7.39 6.30 -8.11
C MET A 79 -7.07 6.87 -9.49
N ASP A 80 -7.37 8.16 -9.70
CA ASP A 80 -7.00 8.94 -10.90
C ASP A 80 -5.96 9.99 -10.50
N ARG A 81 -4.70 9.74 -10.86
CA ARG A 81 -3.56 10.54 -10.42
C ARG A 81 -2.81 11.10 -11.63
N ALA A 82 -2.46 12.37 -11.56
CA ALA A 82 -1.74 13.04 -12.63
C ALA A 82 -0.72 14.05 -12.08
N ARG A 83 0.32 14.31 -12.84
CA ARG A 83 1.29 15.36 -12.56
C ARG A 83 1.83 15.94 -13.85
N SER A 84 1.99 17.26 -13.87
CA SER A 84 2.73 17.99 -14.89
C SER A 84 4.06 18.45 -14.31
N LEU A 85 5.15 18.20 -15.02
CA LEU A 85 6.50 18.63 -14.71
C LEU A 85 6.98 19.52 -15.83
N GLN A 86 7.66 20.61 -15.50
CA GLN A 86 8.23 21.53 -16.48
C GLN A 86 9.70 21.77 -16.18
N ILE A 87 10.51 21.86 -17.22
CA ILE A 87 11.94 22.19 -17.15
C ILE A 87 12.19 23.28 -18.17
N ASP A 88 12.75 24.39 -17.72
CA ASP A 88 13.08 25.52 -18.57
C ASP A 88 14.01 25.11 -19.71
N ARG A 89 13.86 25.77 -20.86
CA ARG A 89 14.63 25.50 -22.08
C ARG A 89 16.11 25.76 -21.87
N GLU A 90 16.46 26.81 -21.19
CA GLU A 90 17.85 27.21 -20.92
C GLU A 90 18.52 26.21 -19.99
N ASP A 91 17.87 25.82 -18.89
CA ASP A 91 18.36 24.80 -17.94
C ASP A 91 18.60 23.47 -18.63
N MET A 92 17.74 23.10 -19.59
CA MET A 92 17.85 21.86 -20.35
C MET A 92 19.01 21.90 -21.36
N SER A 93 19.25 23.06 -21.94
CA SER A 93 20.35 23.32 -22.90
C SER A 93 21.71 23.30 -22.20
N GLU A 94 21.86 23.97 -21.07
CA GLU A 94 23.11 24.05 -20.30
C GLU A 94 23.55 22.69 -19.72
N THR A 95 22.58 21.86 -19.31
CA THR A 95 22.89 20.53 -18.72
C THR A 95 23.05 19.41 -19.72
N GLY A 96 22.88 19.65 -21.03
CA GLY A 96 22.96 18.62 -22.06
C GLY A 96 21.86 17.55 -21.96
N ILE A 97 20.76 17.87 -21.29
CA ILE A 97 19.68 16.95 -20.89
C ILE A 97 18.72 16.60 -22.05
N ALA A 98 18.88 17.15 -23.25
CA ALA A 98 17.98 16.92 -24.39
C ALA A 98 17.72 15.41 -24.69
N ASN A 99 18.66 14.53 -24.35
CA ASN A 99 18.50 13.07 -24.43
C ASN A 99 17.99 12.42 -23.13
N LEU A 100 17.68 13.21 -22.08
CA LEU A 100 17.36 12.71 -20.75
C LEU A 100 15.86 12.66 -20.44
N ALA A 101 14.99 13.14 -21.31
CA ALA A 101 13.54 13.17 -21.05
C ALA A 101 13.00 11.79 -20.59
N GLY A 102 13.39 10.72 -21.26
CA GLY A 102 13.04 9.36 -20.88
C GLY A 102 13.62 8.93 -19.53
N LYS A 103 14.83 9.38 -19.19
CA LYS A 103 15.48 9.06 -17.90
C LYS A 103 14.80 9.80 -16.74
N ILE A 104 14.47 11.09 -16.92
CA ILE A 104 13.76 11.88 -15.91
C ILE A 104 12.41 11.29 -15.60
N LEU A 105 11.66 10.90 -16.62
CA LEU A 105 10.35 10.27 -16.45
C LEU A 105 10.45 8.89 -15.84
N GLY A 106 11.40 8.07 -16.29
CA GLY A 106 11.66 6.79 -15.67
C GLY A 106 12.01 6.90 -14.18
N GLU A 107 12.81 7.91 -13.82
CA GLU A 107 13.14 8.18 -12.42
C GLU A 107 11.93 8.71 -11.64
N TYR A 108 11.08 9.54 -12.25
CA TYR A 108 9.83 9.99 -11.64
C TYR A 108 8.89 8.81 -11.35
N VAL A 109 8.68 7.91 -12.32
CA VAL A 109 7.86 6.70 -12.13
C VAL A 109 8.45 5.84 -11.01
N ARG A 110 9.75 5.59 -11.04
CA ARG A 110 10.44 4.77 -10.05
C ARG A 110 10.36 5.33 -8.63
N THR A 111 10.50 6.66 -8.47
CA THR A 111 10.64 7.30 -7.15
C THR A 111 9.33 7.81 -6.57
N LYS A 112 8.32 8.08 -7.40
CA LYS A 112 7.05 8.68 -6.98
C LYS A 112 5.85 7.80 -7.28
N VAL A 113 5.70 7.32 -8.51
CA VAL A 113 4.50 6.58 -8.93
C VAL A 113 4.47 5.17 -8.34
N VAL A 114 5.55 4.42 -8.48
CA VAL A 114 5.65 3.04 -7.97
C VAL A 114 5.44 2.97 -6.46
N PRO A 115 6.10 3.81 -5.62
CA PRO A 115 5.86 3.80 -4.17
C PRO A 115 4.41 4.11 -3.79
N GLU A 116 3.76 5.05 -4.49
CA GLU A 116 2.38 5.42 -4.24
C GLU A 116 1.42 4.27 -4.60
N CYS A 117 1.63 3.62 -5.75
CA CYS A 117 0.84 2.47 -6.17
C CYS A 117 0.99 1.28 -5.23
N ASP A 118 2.22 0.93 -4.83
CA ASP A 118 2.46 -0.16 -3.88
C ASP A 118 1.80 0.11 -2.52
N ALA A 119 1.96 1.33 -1.99
CA ALA A 119 1.33 1.74 -0.73
C ALA A 119 -0.21 1.64 -0.81
N TYR A 120 -0.80 2.05 -1.94
CA TYR A 120 -2.23 1.95 -2.17
C TYR A 120 -2.72 0.50 -2.17
N VAL A 121 -2.09 -0.36 -2.97
CA VAL A 121 -2.47 -1.77 -3.10
C VAL A 121 -2.35 -2.48 -1.75
N ILE A 122 -1.22 -2.34 -1.07
CA ILE A 122 -0.97 -2.99 0.23
C ILE A 122 -1.96 -2.48 1.28
N SER A 123 -2.21 -1.17 1.34
CA SER A 123 -3.16 -0.61 2.32
C SER A 123 -4.59 -1.11 2.08
N LYS A 124 -5.01 -1.23 0.83
CA LYS A 124 -6.33 -1.74 0.47
C LYS A 124 -6.49 -3.21 0.86
N LEU A 125 -5.48 -4.04 0.57
CA LEU A 125 -5.48 -5.46 0.98
C LEU A 125 -5.42 -5.62 2.51
N ALA A 126 -4.59 -4.84 3.20
CA ALA A 126 -4.50 -4.87 4.67
C ALA A 126 -5.79 -4.36 5.33
N GLY A 127 -6.42 -3.34 4.74
CA GLY A 127 -7.73 -2.84 5.18
C GLY A 127 -8.83 -3.89 5.02
N LEU A 128 -8.79 -4.65 3.94
CA LEU A 128 -9.71 -5.77 3.70
C LEU A 128 -9.52 -6.86 4.76
N ALA A 129 -8.27 -7.29 5.03
CA ALA A 129 -7.96 -8.26 6.06
C ALA A 129 -8.45 -7.79 7.45
N ALA A 130 -8.26 -6.51 7.77
CA ALA A 130 -8.72 -5.92 9.02
C ALA A 130 -10.25 -5.91 9.13
N THR A 131 -10.96 -5.55 8.06
CA THR A 131 -12.42 -5.51 8.01
C THR A 131 -13.05 -6.89 8.20
N ARG A 132 -12.40 -7.93 7.67
CA ARG A 132 -12.86 -9.33 7.79
C ARG A 132 -12.35 -10.04 9.04
N SER A 133 -11.55 -9.36 9.87
CA SER A 133 -10.88 -9.96 11.03
C SER A 133 -9.90 -11.10 10.66
N ASN A 134 -9.42 -11.13 9.43
CA ASN A 134 -8.41 -12.07 8.95
C ASN A 134 -7.02 -11.64 9.44
N LEU A 135 -6.83 -11.69 10.74
CA LEU A 135 -5.65 -11.20 11.41
C LEU A 135 -4.98 -12.29 12.24
N VAL A 136 -3.67 -12.33 12.16
CA VAL A 136 -2.83 -13.18 13.00
C VAL A 136 -2.09 -12.30 14.01
N ASN A 137 -2.13 -12.73 15.27
CA ASN A 137 -1.28 -12.15 16.32
C ASN A 137 0.07 -12.86 16.30
N GLY A 138 1.13 -12.11 16.07
CA GLY A 138 2.49 -12.61 16.06
C GLY A 138 3.36 -11.95 17.12
N ASN A 139 4.45 -12.61 17.46
CA ASN A 139 5.50 -12.05 18.30
C ASN A 139 6.63 -11.53 17.40
N LYS A 140 7.04 -10.27 17.56
CA LYS A 140 8.11 -9.66 16.77
C LYS A 140 9.46 -10.39 16.92
N THR A 141 9.68 -11.10 18.02
CA THR A 141 10.88 -11.93 18.25
C THR A 141 10.81 -13.28 17.54
N LYS A 142 9.62 -13.70 17.09
CA LYS A 142 9.36 -14.98 16.42
C LYS A 142 8.60 -14.79 15.11
N PRO A 143 9.13 -14.03 14.15
CA PRO A 143 8.42 -13.67 12.92
C PRO A 143 8.14 -14.87 12.01
N TYR A 144 8.93 -15.95 12.11
CA TYR A 144 8.73 -17.18 11.36
C TYR A 144 7.43 -17.88 11.76
N GLU A 145 7.15 -18.02 13.07
CA GLU A 145 5.91 -18.63 13.55
C GLU A 145 4.67 -17.83 13.04
N ALA A 146 4.76 -16.51 13.02
CA ALA A 146 3.68 -15.66 12.52
C ALA A 146 3.46 -15.83 11.02
N LEU A 147 4.54 -15.94 10.23
CA LEU A 147 4.47 -16.19 8.79
C LEU A 147 3.84 -17.55 8.50
N CYS A 148 4.26 -18.61 9.20
CA CYS A 148 3.69 -19.95 9.04
C CYS A 148 2.19 -19.96 9.36
N LYS A 149 1.75 -19.27 10.42
CA LYS A 149 0.33 -19.11 10.72
C LYS A 149 -0.43 -18.44 9.59
N LEU A 150 0.08 -17.31 9.09
CA LEU A 150 -0.53 -16.59 7.96
C LEU A 150 -0.68 -17.50 6.73
N ILE A 151 0.38 -18.25 6.40
CA ILE A 151 0.34 -19.17 5.27
C ILE A 151 -0.72 -20.25 5.48
N ASN A 152 -0.76 -20.86 6.66
CA ASN A 152 -1.74 -21.90 6.99
C ASN A 152 -3.19 -21.38 6.93
N GLU A 153 -3.45 -20.17 7.44
CA GLU A 153 -4.79 -19.59 7.37
C GLU A 153 -5.23 -19.34 5.93
N VAL A 154 -4.34 -18.81 5.08
CA VAL A 154 -4.65 -18.63 3.65
C VAL A 154 -4.86 -19.97 2.97
N GLN A 155 -3.98 -20.95 3.19
CA GLN A 155 -4.10 -22.29 2.59
C GLN A 155 -5.37 -23.02 3.02
N SER A 156 -5.86 -22.79 4.24
CA SER A 156 -7.12 -23.37 4.71
C SER A 156 -8.33 -22.89 3.90
N VAL A 157 -8.22 -21.69 3.28
CA VAL A 157 -9.29 -21.09 2.45
C VAL A 157 -9.15 -21.50 0.98
N VAL A 158 -7.94 -21.43 0.42
CA VAL A 158 -7.73 -21.60 -1.04
C VAL A 158 -7.17 -22.95 -1.44
N GLY A 159 -6.75 -23.77 -0.47
CA GLY A 159 -6.05 -25.03 -0.74
C GLY A 159 -4.54 -24.87 -0.86
N TYR A 160 -3.84 -26.00 -1.01
CA TYR A 160 -2.37 -26.03 -1.02
C TYR A 160 -1.75 -25.85 -2.40
N ASP A 161 -2.55 -25.97 -3.46
CA ASP A 161 -2.06 -25.89 -4.86
C ASP A 161 -1.99 -24.44 -5.38
N GLU A 162 -2.53 -23.46 -4.64
CA GLU A 162 -2.58 -22.07 -5.07
C GLU A 162 -1.25 -21.33 -4.77
N GLU A 163 -0.76 -20.57 -5.74
CA GLU A 163 0.42 -19.74 -5.56
C GLU A 163 0.16 -18.59 -4.60
N LEU A 164 0.87 -18.59 -3.46
CA LEU A 164 0.79 -17.54 -2.46
C LEU A 164 1.97 -16.56 -2.55
N VAL A 165 1.70 -15.34 -2.13
CA VAL A 165 2.68 -14.26 -2.00
C VAL A 165 2.61 -13.65 -0.62
N ALA A 166 3.78 -13.45 0.00
CA ALA A 166 3.92 -12.81 1.30
C ALA A 166 4.66 -11.47 1.15
N PHE A 167 3.97 -10.38 1.42
CA PHE A 167 4.61 -9.07 1.60
C PHE A 167 5.08 -8.96 3.04
N VAL A 168 6.35 -8.65 3.21
CA VAL A 168 6.98 -8.57 4.52
C VAL A 168 7.65 -7.23 4.68
N ASP A 169 7.38 -6.56 5.79
CA ASP A 169 8.04 -5.32 6.16
C ASP A 169 9.56 -5.50 6.28
N SER A 170 10.34 -4.51 5.87
CA SER A 170 11.81 -4.58 5.83
C SER A 170 12.44 -4.95 7.17
N TYR A 171 11.90 -4.45 8.30
CA TYR A 171 12.39 -4.81 9.63
C TYR A 171 12.05 -6.26 10.00
N MET A 172 10.84 -6.70 9.67
CA MET A 172 10.43 -8.10 9.88
C MET A 172 11.21 -9.04 8.97
N TYR A 173 11.51 -8.62 7.75
CA TYR A 173 12.35 -9.40 6.84
C TYR A 173 13.78 -9.60 7.39
N ALA A 174 14.38 -8.55 7.93
CA ALA A 174 15.68 -8.66 8.61
C ALA A 174 15.61 -9.59 9.84
N ALA A 175 14.53 -9.50 10.62
CA ALA A 175 14.30 -10.39 11.75
C ALA A 175 14.10 -11.85 11.32
N LEU A 176 13.40 -12.09 10.20
CA LEU A 176 13.28 -13.42 9.58
C LEU A 176 14.64 -13.97 9.19
N GLN A 177 15.50 -13.18 8.55
CA GLN A 177 16.84 -13.62 8.12
C GLN A 177 17.74 -14.02 9.29
N ASN A 178 17.58 -13.35 10.42
CA ASN A 178 18.36 -13.59 11.64
C ASN A 178 17.79 -14.72 12.51
N SER A 179 16.63 -15.28 12.17
CA SER A 179 16.05 -16.36 12.95
C SER A 179 16.78 -17.69 12.68
N ASN A 180 17.12 -18.43 13.73
CA ASN A 180 17.81 -19.72 13.63
C ASN A 180 17.01 -20.78 12.85
N GLU A 181 15.71 -20.63 12.78
CA GLU A 181 14.78 -21.55 12.12
C GLU A 181 14.86 -21.44 10.60
N ILE A 182 15.19 -20.25 10.08
CA ILE A 182 15.18 -19.94 8.64
C ILE A 182 16.54 -20.20 7.98
N SER A 183 17.63 -20.14 8.69
CA SER A 183 18.96 -20.37 8.10
C SER A 183 19.08 -21.70 7.34
N ARG A 184 18.18 -22.64 7.59
CA ARG A 184 18.11 -23.97 6.95
C ARG A 184 17.04 -24.10 5.86
N MET A 185 16.10 -23.16 5.75
CA MET A 185 14.90 -23.30 4.93
C MET A 185 14.71 -22.24 3.83
N ILE A 186 15.59 -21.25 3.74
CA ILE A 186 15.46 -20.22 2.69
C ILE A 186 15.93 -20.79 1.35
N THR A 187 14.99 -21.02 0.45
CA THR A 187 15.30 -21.32 -0.95
C THR A 187 15.27 -20.02 -1.75
N VAL A 188 16.32 -19.77 -2.53
CA VAL A 188 16.31 -18.67 -3.49
C VAL A 188 15.62 -19.17 -4.74
N SER A 189 14.41 -18.67 -5.01
CA SER A 189 13.69 -18.96 -6.24
C SER A 189 13.70 -17.73 -7.16
N ASP A 190 13.69 -17.98 -8.46
CA ASP A 190 13.54 -16.94 -9.46
C ASP A 190 12.05 -16.72 -9.72
N PHE A 191 11.57 -15.54 -9.31
CA PHE A 191 10.21 -15.11 -9.60
C PHE A 191 10.24 -14.23 -10.86
N LYS A 192 9.49 -14.62 -11.89
CA LYS A 192 9.37 -13.84 -13.12
C LYS A 192 8.22 -12.86 -13.02
N GLN A 193 8.53 -11.60 -13.28
CA GLN A 193 7.55 -10.53 -13.40
C GLN A 193 7.74 -9.86 -14.77
N GLY A 194 6.87 -10.19 -15.72
CA GLY A 194 7.07 -9.83 -17.12
C GLY A 194 8.35 -10.48 -17.68
N ASP A 195 9.18 -9.70 -18.38
CA ASP A 195 10.45 -10.15 -18.93
C ASP A 195 11.62 -10.16 -17.92
N ILE A 196 11.35 -9.85 -16.63
CA ILE A 196 12.39 -9.67 -15.63
C ILE A 196 12.31 -10.75 -14.57
N THR A 197 13.44 -11.37 -14.35
CA THR A 197 13.63 -12.34 -13.28
C THR A 197 14.03 -11.62 -12.00
N LEU A 198 13.12 -11.57 -11.02
CA LEU A 198 13.41 -11.09 -9.68
C LEU A 198 13.83 -12.28 -8.81
N LYS A 199 14.99 -12.17 -8.17
CA LYS A 199 15.41 -13.16 -7.16
C LYS A 199 14.59 -12.93 -5.90
N VAL A 200 13.61 -13.77 -5.67
CA VAL A 200 12.75 -13.74 -4.50
C VAL A 200 13.11 -14.92 -3.60
N LYS A 201 13.24 -14.67 -2.31
CA LYS A 201 13.39 -15.74 -1.33
C LYS A 201 12.03 -16.35 -1.07
N SER A 202 11.93 -17.68 -1.06
CA SER A 202 10.70 -18.40 -0.72
C SER A 202 10.85 -19.15 0.60
N ILE A 203 9.76 -19.27 1.34
CA ILE A 203 9.64 -20.09 2.55
C ILE A 203 8.41 -20.98 2.33
N ASN A 204 8.57 -22.30 2.48
CA ASN A 204 7.50 -23.28 2.25
C ASN A 204 6.80 -23.12 0.88
N GLY A 205 7.57 -22.77 -0.17
CA GLY A 205 7.03 -22.53 -1.51
C GLY A 205 6.36 -21.16 -1.71
N VAL A 206 6.17 -20.38 -0.66
CA VAL A 206 5.57 -19.03 -0.74
C VAL A 206 6.64 -17.98 -1.03
N ALA A 207 6.41 -17.19 -2.07
CA ALA A 207 7.31 -16.11 -2.44
C ALA A 207 7.27 -14.96 -1.41
N ILE A 208 8.44 -14.55 -0.91
CA ILE A 208 8.55 -13.45 0.05
C ILE A 208 9.05 -12.20 -0.66
N ILE A 209 8.25 -11.15 -0.60
CA ILE A 209 8.56 -9.85 -1.17
C ILE A 209 8.81 -8.85 -0.03
N PRO A 210 10.08 -8.47 0.21
CA PRO A 210 10.37 -7.43 1.18
C PRO A 210 9.91 -6.06 0.65
N VAL A 211 9.18 -5.33 1.47
CA VAL A 211 8.66 -3.99 1.15
C VAL A 211 9.15 -3.01 2.21
N VAL A 212 9.46 -1.79 1.77
CA VAL A 212 9.88 -0.71 2.68
C VAL A 212 8.75 -0.33 3.62
N SER A 213 9.04 -0.16 4.91
CA SER A 213 8.06 0.08 5.99
C SER A 213 7.14 1.29 5.73
N GLU A 214 7.61 2.30 5.00
CA GLU A 214 6.82 3.46 4.60
C GLU A 214 5.62 3.11 3.71
N ARG A 215 5.69 1.97 2.98
CA ARG A 215 4.62 1.48 2.09
C ARG A 215 3.75 0.41 2.76
N MET A 216 4.10 0.00 3.99
CA MET A 216 3.46 -1.07 4.76
C MET A 216 2.58 -0.51 5.88
N LYS A 217 1.56 0.26 5.55
CA LYS A 217 0.58 0.81 6.49
C LYS A 217 -0.85 0.48 6.02
N THR A 218 -1.78 0.45 6.94
CA THR A 218 -3.18 0.12 6.65
C THR A 218 -3.97 1.25 6.02
N ALA A 219 -3.53 2.50 6.15
CA ALA A 219 -4.23 3.65 5.60
C ALA A 219 -3.29 4.80 5.25
N TYR A 220 -3.56 5.44 4.12
CA TYR A 220 -2.84 6.62 3.64
C TYR A 220 -3.80 7.72 3.23
N THR A 221 -3.31 8.96 3.33
CA THR A 221 -3.89 10.12 2.67
C THR A 221 -3.09 10.37 1.39
N PHE A 222 -3.78 10.31 0.24
CA PHE A 222 -3.20 10.64 -1.06
C PHE A 222 -3.41 12.12 -1.32
N ASN A 223 -2.32 12.90 -1.23
CA ASN A 223 -2.39 14.35 -1.26
C ASN A 223 -2.81 14.86 -2.63
N ALA A 224 -3.90 15.60 -2.68
CA ALA A 224 -4.41 16.25 -3.89
C ALA A 224 -3.76 17.63 -4.15
N ALA A 225 -3.13 18.21 -3.12
CA ALA A 225 -2.51 19.53 -3.19
C ALA A 225 -1.18 19.52 -3.96
N ASN A 226 -0.57 20.70 -4.12
CA ASN A 226 0.65 20.92 -4.91
C ASN A 226 1.83 20.03 -4.52
N ALA A 227 1.94 19.61 -3.25
CA ALA A 227 2.98 18.68 -2.80
C ALA A 227 2.84 17.30 -3.42
N GLY A 228 1.59 16.82 -3.65
CA GLY A 228 1.32 15.47 -4.17
C GLY A 228 1.80 14.37 -3.21
N GLY A 229 1.93 13.15 -3.73
CA GLY A 229 2.41 11.98 -2.99
C GLY A 229 1.40 11.45 -1.98
N PHE A 230 1.88 10.66 -1.02
CA PHE A 230 1.05 10.01 0.00
C PHE A 230 1.70 10.14 1.37
N THR A 231 0.87 10.17 2.41
CA THR A 231 1.31 10.20 3.82
C THR A 231 0.47 9.22 4.64
N PRO A 232 1.05 8.50 5.62
CA PRO A 232 0.27 7.66 6.51
C PRO A 232 -0.76 8.48 7.27
N GLN A 233 -1.96 7.94 7.46
CA GLN A 233 -2.95 8.55 8.34
C GLN A 233 -2.55 8.38 9.81
N THR A 234 -3.01 9.27 10.67
CA THR A 234 -2.64 9.28 12.10
C THR A 234 -2.99 7.97 12.81
N ASN A 235 -4.07 7.31 12.39
CA ASN A 235 -4.54 6.03 12.94
C ASN A 235 -4.09 4.81 12.11
N ALA A 236 -3.23 5.00 11.13
CA ALA A 236 -2.73 3.90 10.30
C ALA A 236 -1.88 2.94 11.14
N ARG A 237 -2.22 1.65 11.06
CA ARG A 237 -1.46 0.56 11.69
C ARG A 237 -0.32 0.14 10.79
N GLU A 238 0.76 -0.33 11.38
CA GLU A 238 1.84 -0.98 10.63
C GLU A 238 1.40 -2.36 10.16
N VAL A 239 1.73 -2.68 8.92
CA VAL A 239 1.57 -4.01 8.34
C VAL A 239 2.91 -4.71 8.44
N TYR A 240 3.03 -5.68 9.34
CA TYR A 240 4.28 -6.44 9.51
C TYR A 240 4.42 -7.49 8.42
N MET A 241 3.33 -8.19 8.13
CA MET A 241 3.24 -9.18 7.06
C MET A 241 1.82 -9.21 6.50
N LEU A 242 1.71 -9.50 5.20
CA LEU A 242 0.45 -9.70 4.51
C LEU A 242 0.63 -10.86 3.54
N VAL A 243 -0.23 -11.85 3.62
CA VAL A 243 -0.22 -13.03 2.75
C VAL A 243 -1.54 -13.10 1.99
N CYS A 244 -1.44 -13.33 0.70
CA CYS A 244 -2.61 -13.49 -0.17
C CYS A 244 -2.29 -14.39 -1.36
N PRO A 245 -3.30 -15.00 -2.00
CA PRO A 245 -3.13 -15.68 -3.27
C PRO A 245 -2.73 -14.69 -4.37
N LYS A 246 -1.86 -15.13 -5.25
CA LYS A 246 -1.44 -14.34 -6.42
C LYS A 246 -2.61 -14.06 -7.37
N SER A 247 -3.54 -15.00 -7.49
CA SER A 247 -4.76 -14.91 -8.31
C SER A 247 -5.90 -14.15 -7.62
N GLY A 248 -5.79 -13.85 -6.32
CA GLY A 248 -6.86 -13.27 -5.51
C GLY A 248 -7.07 -11.77 -5.69
N ALA A 249 -6.06 -11.05 -6.15
CA ALA A 249 -6.11 -9.60 -6.34
C ALA A 249 -5.73 -9.23 -7.77
N HIS A 250 -6.42 -8.23 -8.33
CA HIS A 250 -6.23 -7.76 -9.70
C HIS A 250 -5.96 -6.26 -9.68
N LEU A 251 -4.73 -5.85 -10.02
CA LEU A 251 -4.38 -4.46 -10.25
C LEU A 251 -4.76 -4.09 -11.68
N VAL A 252 -5.79 -3.28 -11.82
CA VAL A 252 -6.30 -2.86 -13.12
C VAL A 252 -5.87 -1.44 -13.42
N LYS A 253 -5.14 -1.25 -14.51
CA LYS A 253 -4.77 0.05 -15.04
C LYS A 253 -5.62 0.35 -16.27
N LYS A 254 -6.52 1.31 -16.18
CA LYS A 254 -7.34 1.74 -17.32
C LYS A 254 -6.59 2.67 -18.25
N THR A 255 -5.81 3.57 -17.70
CA THR A 255 -5.08 4.59 -18.45
C THR A 255 -3.73 4.81 -17.78
N GLU A 256 -2.68 4.65 -18.55
CA GLU A 256 -1.36 5.16 -18.23
C GLU A 256 -0.89 5.94 -19.45
N LYS A 257 -0.84 7.27 -19.34
CA LYS A 257 -0.52 8.16 -20.46
C LYS A 257 0.54 9.16 -20.05
N MET A 258 1.47 9.30 -20.94
CA MET A 258 2.47 10.33 -20.88
C MET A 258 2.39 11.20 -22.12
N ARG A 259 2.57 12.50 -21.93
CA ARG A 259 2.71 13.47 -23.01
C ARG A 259 3.97 14.28 -22.79
N ILE A 260 4.69 14.52 -23.86
CA ILE A 260 5.89 15.36 -23.86
C ILE A 260 5.61 16.49 -24.84
N PHE A 261 5.77 17.71 -24.36
CA PHE A 261 5.68 18.92 -25.19
C PHE A 261 7.05 19.58 -25.25
N THR A 262 7.44 19.97 -26.44
CA THR A 262 8.62 20.81 -26.64
C THR A 262 8.31 22.26 -26.27
N PRO A 263 9.33 23.13 -26.08
CA PRO A 263 9.06 24.55 -25.78
C PRO A 263 8.17 25.22 -26.82
N GLU A 264 8.30 24.86 -28.11
CA GLU A 264 7.47 25.38 -29.19
C GLU A 264 6.01 24.91 -29.13
N GLN A 265 5.72 23.81 -28.44
CA GLN A 265 4.39 23.23 -28.26
C GLN A 265 3.77 23.60 -26.91
N ASN A 266 4.58 24.06 -25.97
CA ASN A 266 4.15 24.44 -24.64
C ASN A 266 3.70 25.90 -24.66
N ILE A 267 2.41 26.14 -24.57
CA ILE A 267 1.83 27.48 -24.58
C ILE A 267 1.93 28.21 -23.23
N ASP A 268 2.29 27.46 -22.16
CA ASP A 268 2.29 28.01 -20.79
C ASP A 268 3.65 28.67 -20.45
N ALA A 269 4.74 28.18 -21.05
CA ALA A 269 6.10 28.67 -20.78
C ALA A 269 7.09 28.19 -21.85
N ASP A 270 8.23 28.87 -22.04
CA ASP A 270 9.35 28.40 -22.89
C ASP A 270 10.11 27.26 -22.18
N ALA A 271 9.42 26.12 -22.03
CA ALA A 271 9.88 25.00 -21.24
C ALA A 271 9.42 23.66 -21.84
N TYR A 272 10.24 22.63 -21.64
CA TYR A 272 9.79 21.26 -21.87
C TYR A 272 8.76 20.86 -20.80
N LYS A 273 7.60 20.36 -21.23
CA LYS A 273 6.51 19.95 -20.35
C LYS A 273 6.26 18.46 -20.46
N PHE A 274 6.17 17.78 -19.32
CA PHE A 274 5.94 16.36 -19.20
C PHE A 274 4.67 16.13 -18.39
N ASP A 275 3.61 15.67 -19.03
CA ASP A 275 2.35 15.32 -18.38
C ASP A 275 2.27 13.81 -18.20
N TYR A 276 2.16 13.36 -16.95
CA TYR A 276 1.93 11.95 -16.62
C TYR A 276 0.57 11.80 -15.96
N ARG A 277 -0.22 10.80 -16.38
CA ARG A 277 -1.51 10.44 -15.77
C ARG A 277 -1.64 8.94 -15.70
N ILE A 278 -2.01 8.44 -14.53
CA ILE A 278 -2.33 7.04 -14.29
C ILE A 278 -3.72 6.93 -13.64
N TYR A 279 -4.57 6.06 -14.19
CA TYR A 279 -5.87 5.73 -13.64
C TYR A 279 -5.91 4.24 -13.38
N TYR A 280 -5.92 3.86 -12.11
CA TYR A 280 -5.78 2.47 -11.67
C TYR A 280 -6.61 2.19 -10.42
N ASP A 281 -6.83 0.92 -10.14
CA ASP A 281 -7.36 0.43 -8.88
C ASP A 281 -7.01 -1.04 -8.67
N VAL A 282 -7.16 -1.56 -7.46
CA VAL A 282 -7.03 -2.97 -7.14
C VAL A 282 -8.39 -3.55 -6.76
N PHE A 283 -8.74 -4.66 -7.37
CA PHE A 283 -9.96 -5.40 -7.08
C PHE A 283 -9.59 -6.77 -6.53
N VAL A 284 -10.38 -7.24 -5.57
CA VAL A 284 -10.24 -8.56 -4.99
C VAL A 284 -11.51 -9.32 -5.32
N ASN A 285 -11.38 -10.49 -5.96
CA ASN A 285 -12.51 -11.34 -6.29
C ASN A 285 -13.12 -11.96 -5.02
N LYS A 286 -14.35 -12.47 -5.10
CA LYS A 286 -15.07 -13.00 -3.93
C LYS A 286 -14.28 -14.14 -3.24
N SER A 287 -13.69 -15.04 -4.00
CA SER A 287 -12.85 -16.12 -3.46
C SER A 287 -11.56 -15.60 -2.81
N GLY A 288 -11.01 -14.51 -3.31
CA GLY A 288 -9.82 -13.86 -2.73
C GLY A 288 -10.11 -13.06 -1.45
N LEU A 289 -11.38 -12.64 -1.23
CA LEU A 289 -11.73 -11.79 -0.09
C LEU A 289 -11.41 -12.44 1.26
N ASP A 290 -11.65 -13.72 1.42
CA ASP A 290 -11.40 -14.47 2.67
C ASP A 290 -9.97 -15.00 2.75
N ALA A 291 -9.23 -14.94 1.64
CA ALA A 291 -7.87 -15.45 1.52
C ALA A 291 -6.78 -14.39 1.72
N VAL A 292 -7.15 -13.15 2.03
CA VAL A 292 -6.17 -12.10 2.38
C VAL A 292 -6.04 -12.04 3.90
N TRP A 293 -4.85 -12.36 4.41
CA TRP A 293 -4.56 -12.38 5.83
C TRP A 293 -3.37 -11.48 6.17
N ALA A 294 -3.40 -10.83 7.33
CA ALA A 294 -2.36 -9.90 7.74
C ALA A 294 -1.96 -10.02 9.21
N TRP A 295 -0.70 -9.71 9.48
CA TRP A 295 -0.22 -9.42 10.81
C TRP A 295 0.02 -7.91 10.90
N LEU A 296 -0.81 -7.24 11.68
CA LEU A 296 -0.80 -5.79 11.86
C LEU A 296 -0.29 -5.42 13.25
N SER A 297 0.24 -4.20 13.38
CA SER A 297 0.50 -3.65 14.71
C SER A 297 -0.79 -3.61 15.53
N PRO A 298 -0.71 -3.74 16.87
CA PRO A 298 -1.88 -3.63 17.72
C PRO A 298 -2.64 -2.32 17.46
N ALA A 299 -3.96 -2.40 17.42
CA ALA A 299 -4.78 -1.20 17.37
C ALA A 299 -4.68 -0.47 18.71
N ILE A 300 -4.49 0.84 18.68
CA ILE A 300 -4.56 1.69 19.86
C ILE A 300 -5.87 2.45 19.80
N THR A 301 -6.69 2.30 20.84
CA THR A 301 -7.94 3.05 21.01
C THR A 301 -7.76 4.01 22.15
N ILE A 302 -7.87 5.31 21.89
CA ILE A 302 -7.88 6.35 22.91
C ILE A 302 -9.33 6.46 23.40
N SER A 303 -9.58 6.09 24.66
CA SER A 303 -10.91 6.16 25.28
C SER A 303 -11.16 7.47 26.00
N SER A 304 -10.09 8.16 26.42
CA SER A 304 -10.14 9.52 26.95
C SER A 304 -8.93 10.27 26.42
N ASP A 305 -9.21 11.31 25.64
CA ASP A 305 -8.17 12.22 25.12
C ASP A 305 -7.89 13.34 26.12
N LEU A 306 -6.84 14.10 25.85
CA LEU A 306 -6.48 15.26 26.64
C LEU A 306 -7.60 16.31 26.59
N THR A 307 -7.92 16.87 27.75
CA THR A 307 -8.79 18.04 27.86
C THR A 307 -7.98 19.26 28.22
N ASP A 308 -8.36 20.40 27.67
CA ASP A 308 -7.74 21.68 27.98
C ASP A 308 -7.80 21.96 29.46
N LYS A 309 -6.69 22.35 30.06
CA LYS A 309 -6.60 22.70 31.48
C LYS A 309 -5.99 24.08 31.65
N SER A 310 -6.73 24.95 32.29
CA SER A 310 -6.25 26.27 32.67
C SER A 310 -5.63 26.23 34.08
N VAL A 311 -4.43 26.75 34.22
CA VAL A 311 -3.70 26.85 35.49
C VAL A 311 -3.17 28.26 35.67
N THR A 312 -3.01 28.71 36.92
CA THR A 312 -2.54 30.06 37.24
C THR A 312 -1.04 30.05 37.48
N ALA A 313 -0.31 30.93 36.79
CA ALA A 313 1.13 31.07 36.99
C ALA A 313 1.45 31.42 38.44
N GLY A 314 2.41 30.76 39.05
CA GLY A 314 2.76 30.88 40.47
C GLY A 314 1.97 29.97 41.40
N SER A 315 0.88 29.35 40.93
CA SER A 315 0.08 28.38 41.69
C SER A 315 -0.36 27.20 40.81
N ILE A 316 0.60 26.66 40.03
CA ILE A 316 0.34 25.57 39.11
C ILE A 316 0.24 24.24 39.83
N SER A 317 -0.87 23.55 39.61
CA SER A 317 -1.12 22.20 40.16
C SER A 317 -1.98 21.37 39.20
N GLY A 318 -1.86 20.05 39.35
CA GLY A 318 -2.67 19.07 38.62
C GLY A 318 -1.88 18.31 37.55
N SER A 319 -2.57 17.44 36.85
CA SER A 319 -2.00 16.58 35.83
C SER A 319 -2.86 16.54 34.57
N LEU A 320 -2.23 16.22 33.47
CA LEU A 320 -2.86 15.82 32.20
C LEU A 320 -2.82 14.29 32.11
N SER A 321 -3.88 13.67 31.68
CA SER A 321 -3.91 12.22 31.53
C SER A 321 -4.60 11.80 30.23
N VAL A 322 -4.12 10.70 29.65
CA VAL A 322 -4.73 10.04 28.51
C VAL A 322 -5.03 8.60 28.86
N THR A 323 -6.20 8.11 28.48
CA THR A 323 -6.55 6.69 28.63
C THR A 323 -6.61 6.04 27.27
N ALA A 324 -5.78 5.03 27.08
CA ALA A 324 -5.72 4.26 25.84
C ALA A 324 -5.76 2.76 26.14
N THR A 325 -6.31 1.99 25.21
CA THR A 325 -6.33 0.53 25.26
C THR A 325 -5.69 -0.04 24.00
N SER A 326 -5.01 -1.16 24.12
CA SER A 326 -4.40 -1.89 23.01
C SER A 326 -4.26 -3.36 23.36
N SER A 327 -4.24 -4.24 22.36
CA SER A 327 -3.87 -5.64 22.54
C SER A 327 -2.35 -5.85 22.74
N GLY A 328 -1.55 -4.80 22.54
CA GLY A 328 -0.10 -4.78 22.77
C GLY A 328 0.29 -3.92 23.96
N THR A 329 1.58 -3.91 24.29
CA THR A 329 2.14 -3.04 25.34
C THR A 329 2.06 -1.57 24.88
N LEU A 330 1.42 -0.74 25.69
CA LEU A 330 1.37 0.70 25.47
C LEU A 330 2.64 1.35 26.02
N THR A 331 3.16 2.30 25.27
CA THR A 331 4.23 3.20 25.69
C THR A 331 3.77 4.63 25.44
N TYR A 332 4.17 5.54 26.30
CA TYR A 332 3.79 6.95 26.23
C TYR A 332 5.04 7.80 26.15
N GLN A 333 4.89 8.98 25.59
CA GLN A 333 5.91 10.02 25.59
C GLN A 333 5.26 11.38 25.46
N TRP A 334 5.55 12.27 26.41
CA TRP A 334 5.02 13.62 26.41
C TRP A 334 5.95 14.58 25.68
N TYR A 335 5.33 15.53 24.99
CA TYR A 335 6.01 16.59 24.26
C TYR A 335 5.38 17.93 24.64
N SER A 336 6.19 18.99 24.70
CA SER A 336 5.72 20.36 24.85
C SER A 336 5.80 21.09 23.51
N CYS A 337 4.81 21.92 23.21
CA CYS A 337 4.75 22.72 21.99
C CYS A 337 4.02 24.03 22.28
N LYS A 338 4.52 25.15 21.73
CA LYS A 338 3.89 26.46 21.88
C LYS A 338 3.01 26.86 20.71
N ASP A 339 2.98 26.09 19.68
CA ASP A 339 2.18 26.33 18.49
C ASP A 339 1.21 25.17 18.18
N ALA A 340 0.07 25.49 17.59
CA ALA A 340 -0.96 24.52 17.22
C ALA A 340 -0.50 23.55 16.12
N ASN A 341 0.56 23.89 15.37
CA ASN A 341 1.04 23.09 14.25
C ASN A 341 2.01 21.97 14.67
N LYS A 342 2.35 21.88 15.96
CA LYS A 342 3.22 20.85 16.54
C LYS A 342 4.61 20.74 15.88
N GLY A 343 4.97 21.69 15.00
CA GLY A 343 6.25 21.67 14.28
C GLY A 343 7.47 21.93 15.18
N SER A 344 7.27 22.58 16.33
CA SER A 344 8.27 22.90 17.34
C SER A 344 8.16 22.00 18.58
N ALA A 345 7.52 20.83 18.49
CA ALA A 345 7.31 19.92 19.62
C ALA A 345 8.65 19.41 20.19
N VAL A 346 8.89 19.65 21.47
CA VAL A 346 10.09 19.22 22.19
C VAL A 346 9.73 18.08 23.13
N LYS A 347 10.49 17.01 23.08
CA LYS A 347 10.33 15.85 23.95
C LYS A 347 10.60 16.25 25.41
N ILE A 348 9.65 15.91 26.31
CA ILE A 348 9.84 16.06 27.75
C ILE A 348 10.58 14.80 28.25
N ALA A 349 11.79 14.99 28.74
CA ALA A 349 12.63 13.87 29.16
C ALA A 349 12.00 13.12 30.36
N ASN A 350 12.07 11.79 30.32
CA ASN A 350 11.56 10.86 31.35
C ASN A 350 10.05 10.86 31.59
N GLU A 351 9.27 11.65 30.86
CA GLU A 351 7.79 11.66 30.97
C GLU A 351 7.20 10.61 30.01
N THR A 352 7.15 9.36 30.50
CA THR A 352 6.73 8.16 29.74
C THR A 352 5.49 7.48 30.35
N SER A 353 4.83 8.10 31.31
CA SER A 353 3.58 7.62 31.92
C SER A 353 2.35 8.07 31.12
N ASN A 354 1.21 7.43 31.31
CA ASN A 354 -0.08 7.86 30.77
C ASN A 354 -0.61 9.17 31.39
N SER A 355 0.07 9.71 32.41
CA SER A 355 -0.22 10.95 33.08
C SER A 355 1.04 11.80 33.20
N LEU A 356 0.90 13.10 32.93
CA LEU A 356 1.94 14.11 33.08
C LEU A 356 1.55 15.08 34.18
N THR A 357 2.36 15.24 35.21
CA THR A 357 2.20 16.33 36.19
C THR A 357 2.58 17.64 35.50
N ILE A 358 1.69 18.64 35.57
CA ILE A 358 1.94 19.94 34.91
C ILE A 358 3.14 20.61 35.58
N PRO A 359 4.21 20.96 34.84
CA PRO A 359 5.39 21.59 35.43
C PRO A 359 5.07 22.92 36.09
N THR A 360 5.49 23.10 37.35
CA THR A 360 5.26 24.34 38.10
C THR A 360 6.03 25.54 37.59
N THR A 361 6.99 25.32 36.69
CA THR A 361 7.87 26.33 36.12
C THR A 361 7.29 26.98 34.85
N LEU A 362 6.09 26.60 34.42
CA LEU A 362 5.47 27.19 33.23
C LEU A 362 5.17 28.68 33.48
N THR A 363 5.44 29.50 32.46
CA THR A 363 5.12 30.92 32.45
C THR A 363 3.78 31.15 31.74
N LYS A 364 3.25 32.40 31.79
CA LYS A 364 2.01 32.74 31.08
C LYS A 364 2.15 32.40 29.57
N GLY A 365 1.26 31.56 29.06
CA GLY A 365 1.24 31.13 27.67
C GLY A 365 0.33 29.93 27.44
N THR A 366 0.21 29.52 26.20
CA THR A 366 -0.45 28.25 25.78
C THR A 366 0.65 27.25 25.43
N TYR A 367 0.52 26.03 25.91
CA TYR A 367 1.50 24.96 25.70
C TYR A 367 0.84 23.68 25.20
#